data_af944d1b6b0dcb2d196d7018368ade02
#
_entry.id   af944d1b6b0dcb2d196d7018368ade02
#
_cell.length_a   1.000
_cell.length_b   1.000
_cell.length_c   1.000
_cell.angle_alpha   90.00
_cell.angle_beta   90.00
_cell.angle_gamma   90.00
#
_symmetry.space_group_name_H-M   'P 1'
#
loop_
_entity.id
_entity.type
_entity.pdbx_description
1 polymer ?
#
loop_
_entity_poly.entity_id
_entity_poly.type
_entity_poly.pdbx_seq_one_letter_code
_entity_poly.pdbx_strand_id
1 'polypeptide(L)'
;MRPLNEDTTWGAKSKKEYILDENGEKVKLKNGNYKTRKINTTDWNEQDKAEEWRKAWADITNKYLGENSIQDKVDHRSYQRQGIEQIPTIHLGVSATQMEKKGIATDRGNINREIKHQNMILREISRKIKALLSWIRGIGKEEKTQLIDTKSTLLPKENLLSIFENLIHKNADNNNADLEKYMESYQLLKEKNITSINQLKESITDLRDKNYKITRALKDTEKKIDEKTQLIDQSEKYLKYKDIYKAYTKTKKSKQEDFYNEHTAELILFESAKKHLKNHLGESKTLAISKWKSELATLKKEKKSLYNQILEIREEVAQAEKVKTCIEQLQEQEKRLSQVKKNELEL
;
A
#
# COMPACT_ATOMS: atom_id res chain seq x y z
N MET A 1 -26.08 19.01 0.09
CA MET A 1 -25.38 20.30 0.03
C MET A 1 -26.00 21.12 -1.10
N ARG A 2 -26.26 22.41 -0.93
CA ARG A 2 -26.77 23.34 -1.96
C ARG A 2 -25.76 24.49 -2.09
N PRO A 3 -25.60 25.12 -3.25
CA PRO A 3 -24.78 26.32 -3.38
C PRO A 3 -25.41 27.48 -2.61
N LEU A 4 -24.56 28.33 -2.06
CA LEU A 4 -24.99 29.59 -1.45
C LEU A 4 -24.83 30.69 -2.52
N ASN A 5 -25.87 31.49 -2.75
CA ASN A 5 -25.84 32.65 -3.64
C ASN A 5 -25.16 33.82 -2.94
N GLU A 6 -24.82 34.84 -3.68
CA GLU A 6 -24.22 36.08 -3.14
C GLU A 6 -25.14 36.79 -2.13
N ASP A 7 -26.45 36.67 -2.30
CA ASP A 7 -27.49 37.19 -1.41
C ASP A 7 -27.73 36.34 -0.15
N THR A 8 -26.84 35.37 0.13
CA THR A 8 -26.95 34.40 1.24
C THR A 8 -28.11 33.40 1.15
N THR A 9 -28.87 33.40 0.06
CA THR A 9 -29.94 32.41 -0.16
C THR A 9 -29.40 31.10 -0.71
N TRP A 10 -30.14 30.00 -0.49
CA TRP A 10 -29.74 28.68 -1.01
C TRP A 10 -30.09 28.57 -2.49
N GLY A 11 -29.08 28.46 -3.32
CA GLY A 11 -29.21 28.22 -4.76
C GLY A 11 -29.66 26.79 -5.11
N ALA A 12 -30.17 26.61 -6.31
CA ALA A 12 -30.51 25.32 -6.86
C ALA A 12 -29.26 24.63 -7.46
N LYS A 13 -29.06 23.35 -7.26
CA LYS A 13 -27.95 22.57 -7.86
C LYS A 13 -28.01 22.48 -9.38
N SER A 14 -29.19 22.66 -9.95
CA SER A 14 -29.42 22.59 -11.38
C SER A 14 -30.64 23.40 -11.77
N LYS A 15 -30.64 23.96 -12.96
CA LYS A 15 -31.77 24.60 -13.58
C LYS A 15 -32.23 23.89 -14.83
N LYS A 16 -33.50 24.01 -15.19
CA LYS A 16 -34.04 23.54 -16.46
C LYS A 16 -33.90 24.69 -17.47
N GLU A 17 -33.34 24.36 -18.62
CA GLU A 17 -33.28 25.28 -19.76
C GLU A 17 -34.11 24.68 -20.89
N TYR A 18 -34.94 25.53 -21.53
CA TYR A 18 -35.73 25.13 -22.67
C TYR A 18 -34.85 25.03 -23.92
N ILE A 19 -35.05 24.00 -24.69
CA ILE A 19 -34.40 23.87 -26.00
C ILE A 19 -35.20 24.68 -27.00
N LEU A 20 -34.53 25.60 -27.64
CA LEU A 20 -35.09 26.45 -28.66
C LEU A 20 -34.83 25.84 -30.06
N ASP A 21 -35.73 26.12 -31.02
CA ASP A 21 -35.56 25.82 -32.44
C ASP A 21 -34.76 26.90 -33.17
N GLU A 22 -34.61 26.77 -34.49
CA GLU A 22 -33.88 27.77 -35.31
C GLU A 22 -34.52 29.14 -35.33
N ASN A 23 -35.81 29.27 -34.97
CA ASN A 23 -36.57 30.52 -34.89
C ASN A 23 -36.57 31.10 -33.48
N GLY A 24 -35.91 30.45 -32.51
CA GLY A 24 -35.87 30.88 -31.11
C GLY A 24 -37.13 30.47 -30.31
N GLU A 25 -38.01 29.64 -30.85
CA GLU A 25 -39.18 29.14 -30.14
C GLU A 25 -38.89 27.89 -29.36
N LYS A 26 -39.63 27.65 -28.26
CA LYS A 26 -39.48 26.45 -27.43
C LYS A 26 -39.97 25.19 -28.14
N VAL A 27 -39.10 24.22 -28.33
CA VAL A 27 -39.44 22.94 -28.97
C VAL A 27 -40.45 22.15 -28.14
N LYS A 28 -41.62 21.81 -28.73
CA LYS A 28 -42.65 20.97 -28.11
C LYS A 28 -42.41 19.49 -28.38
N LEU A 29 -42.60 18.67 -27.36
CA LEU A 29 -42.61 17.21 -27.47
C LEU A 29 -44.00 16.71 -27.91
N LYS A 30 -44.07 15.48 -28.41
CA LYS A 30 -45.33 14.84 -28.83
C LYS A 30 -46.43 14.78 -27.75
N ASN A 31 -46.02 14.87 -26.46
CA ASN A 31 -46.96 14.90 -25.32
C ASN A 31 -47.39 16.32 -24.92
N GLY A 32 -47.11 17.32 -25.71
CA GLY A 32 -47.49 18.73 -25.44
C GLY A 32 -46.55 19.48 -24.52
N ASN A 33 -45.59 18.82 -23.86
CA ASN A 33 -44.62 19.49 -22.99
C ASN A 33 -43.48 20.06 -23.80
N TYR A 34 -42.82 21.09 -23.24
CA TYR A 34 -41.60 21.66 -23.84
C TYR A 34 -40.38 20.80 -23.58
N LYS A 35 -39.54 20.66 -24.59
CA LYS A 35 -38.26 19.96 -24.49
C LYS A 35 -37.31 20.81 -23.64
N THR A 36 -36.76 20.21 -22.56
CA THR A 36 -35.85 20.89 -21.66
C THR A 36 -34.57 20.07 -21.48
N ARG A 37 -33.46 20.75 -21.21
CA ARG A 37 -32.24 20.14 -20.74
C ARG A 37 -31.96 20.59 -19.31
N LYS A 38 -31.37 19.69 -18.52
CA LYS A 38 -30.91 20.01 -17.16
C LYS A 38 -29.51 20.55 -17.26
N ILE A 39 -29.29 21.77 -16.74
CA ILE A 39 -27.98 22.39 -16.63
C ILE A 39 -27.58 22.38 -15.15
N ASN A 40 -26.38 21.91 -14.85
CA ASN A 40 -25.82 22.06 -13.54
C ASN A 40 -25.45 23.54 -13.31
N THR A 41 -25.82 24.07 -12.16
CA THR A 41 -25.46 25.45 -11.76
C THR A 41 -24.14 25.52 -11.02
N THR A 42 -23.57 24.34 -10.72
CA THR A 42 -22.29 24.18 -10.04
C THR A 42 -21.48 23.11 -10.78
N ASP A 43 -20.16 23.19 -10.67
CA ASP A 43 -19.18 22.24 -11.19
C ASP A 43 -18.96 21.03 -10.24
N TRP A 44 -19.76 20.90 -9.19
CA TRP A 44 -19.58 19.89 -8.14
C TRP A 44 -19.66 18.43 -8.61
N ASN A 45 -20.21 18.19 -9.79
CA ASN A 45 -20.29 16.85 -10.40
C ASN A 45 -19.12 16.56 -11.36
N GLU A 46 -18.23 17.51 -11.56
CA GLU A 46 -17.03 17.29 -12.37
C GLU A 46 -16.03 16.40 -11.62
N GLN A 47 -15.38 15.52 -12.37
CA GLN A 47 -14.51 14.50 -11.80
C GLN A 47 -13.31 15.12 -11.07
N ASP A 48 -12.79 16.23 -11.58
CA ASP A 48 -11.61 16.90 -11.07
C ASP A 48 -11.89 17.65 -9.74
N LYS A 49 -13.15 18.06 -9.49
CA LYS A 49 -13.52 18.74 -8.25
C LYS A 49 -13.35 17.89 -7.00
N ALA A 50 -13.51 16.59 -7.09
CA ALA A 50 -13.26 15.69 -5.96
C ALA A 50 -11.79 15.69 -5.53
N GLU A 51 -10.86 15.83 -6.48
CA GLU A 51 -9.43 15.92 -6.19
C GLU A 51 -9.06 17.29 -5.61
N GLU A 52 -9.61 18.37 -6.18
CA GLU A 52 -9.42 19.74 -5.69
C GLU A 52 -9.89 19.87 -4.23
N TRP A 53 -11.07 19.35 -3.89
CA TRP A 53 -11.57 19.38 -2.52
C TRP A 53 -10.74 18.54 -1.54
N ARG A 54 -10.25 17.38 -1.95
CA ARG A 54 -9.35 16.57 -1.13
C ARG A 54 -8.05 17.32 -0.85
N LYS A 55 -7.51 17.98 -1.87
CA LYS A 55 -6.30 18.80 -1.72
C LYS A 55 -6.54 19.97 -0.77
N ALA A 56 -7.59 20.75 -0.97
CA ALA A 56 -7.94 21.88 -0.11
C ALA A 56 -8.15 21.43 1.35
N TRP A 57 -8.82 20.28 1.55
CA TRP A 57 -8.97 19.70 2.88
C TRP A 57 -7.63 19.33 3.51
N ALA A 58 -6.74 18.68 2.78
CA ALA A 58 -5.42 18.33 3.28
C ALA A 58 -4.59 19.57 3.62
N ASP A 59 -4.64 20.60 2.78
CA ASP A 59 -3.91 21.86 2.98
C ASP A 59 -4.39 22.59 4.25
N ILE A 60 -5.71 22.71 4.45
CA ILE A 60 -6.30 23.30 5.66
C ILE A 60 -5.94 22.48 6.89
N THR A 61 -6.07 21.14 6.81
CA THR A 61 -5.71 20.26 7.93
C THR A 61 -4.25 20.41 8.32
N ASN A 62 -3.34 20.44 7.34
CA ASN A 62 -1.91 20.60 7.60
C ASN A 62 -1.56 21.97 8.18
N LYS A 63 -2.29 23.01 7.81
CA LYS A 63 -2.16 24.34 8.42
C LYS A 63 -2.46 24.28 9.92
N TYR A 64 -3.61 23.72 10.30
CA TYR A 64 -3.99 23.60 11.72
C TYR A 64 -3.09 22.65 12.51
N LEU A 65 -2.60 21.55 11.91
CA LEU A 65 -1.61 20.67 12.54
C LEU A 65 -0.31 21.44 12.82
N GLY A 66 0.16 22.24 11.86
CA GLY A 66 1.34 23.09 12.03
C GLY A 66 1.18 24.16 13.13
N GLU A 67 0.01 24.84 13.16
CA GLU A 67 -0.31 25.83 14.21
C GLU A 67 -0.32 25.20 15.61
N ASN A 68 -0.67 23.92 15.74
CA ASN A 68 -0.66 23.17 17.00
C ASN A 68 0.65 22.39 17.24
N SER A 69 1.72 22.67 16.49
CA SER A 69 3.02 22.00 16.60
C SER A 69 2.98 20.47 16.44
N ILE A 70 1.98 19.95 15.73
CA ILE A 70 1.86 18.52 15.40
C ILE A 70 2.65 18.26 14.12
N GLN A 71 3.62 17.34 14.19
CA GLN A 71 4.51 17.02 13.07
C GLN A 71 3.85 16.15 11.97
N ASP A 72 2.74 15.49 12.30
CA ASP A 72 2.00 14.67 11.35
C ASP A 72 1.42 15.51 10.22
N LYS A 73 1.42 14.94 9.02
CA LYS A 73 0.87 15.59 7.82
C LYS A 73 -0.11 14.67 7.11
N VAL A 74 -1.17 15.23 6.59
CA VAL A 74 -2.16 14.56 5.75
C VAL A 74 -1.83 14.81 4.28
N ASP A 75 -1.83 13.77 3.47
CA ASP A 75 -1.72 13.86 2.01
C ASP A 75 -2.98 13.26 1.37
N HIS A 76 -3.61 14.01 0.48
CA HIS A 76 -4.83 13.61 -0.23
C HIS A 76 -4.59 12.56 -1.32
N ARG A 77 -3.34 12.39 -1.75
CA ARG A 77 -2.98 11.47 -2.83
C ARG A 77 -2.99 10.01 -2.35
N SER A 78 -3.24 9.08 -3.28
CA SER A 78 -3.07 7.66 -2.98
C SER A 78 -1.61 7.32 -2.64
N TYR A 79 -1.36 6.26 -1.87
CA TYR A 79 0.00 5.80 -1.55
C TYR A 79 0.87 5.62 -2.79
N GLN A 80 0.30 5.16 -3.90
CA GLN A 80 1.02 5.03 -5.18
C GLN A 80 1.49 6.40 -5.71
N ARG A 81 0.66 7.43 -5.66
CA ARG A 81 1.01 8.80 -6.09
C ARG A 81 1.99 9.47 -5.13
N GLN A 82 2.00 9.06 -3.87
CA GLN A 82 2.95 9.50 -2.85
C GLN A 82 4.30 8.76 -2.93
N GLY A 83 4.41 7.70 -3.73
CA GLY A 83 5.60 6.84 -3.77
C GLY A 83 5.74 5.96 -2.51
N ILE A 84 4.67 5.78 -1.74
CA ILE A 84 4.67 4.96 -0.52
C ILE A 84 4.42 3.50 -0.90
N GLU A 85 5.36 2.64 -0.54
CA GLU A 85 5.30 1.19 -0.77
C GLU A 85 4.52 0.48 0.34
N GLN A 86 3.26 0.87 0.52
CA GLN A 86 2.37 0.23 1.50
C GLN A 86 1.10 -0.28 0.81
N ILE A 87 0.57 -1.37 1.34
CA ILE A 87 -0.71 -1.92 0.92
C ILE A 87 -1.81 -1.07 1.56
N PRO A 88 -2.74 -0.49 0.79
CA PRO A 88 -3.84 0.28 1.35
C PRO A 88 -4.80 -0.62 2.13
N THR A 89 -5.31 -0.14 3.27
CA THR A 89 -6.38 -0.81 4.01
C THR A 89 -7.70 -0.66 3.27
N ILE A 90 -8.61 -1.63 3.47
CA ILE A 90 -9.97 -1.57 2.91
C ILE A 90 -10.90 -0.77 3.80
N HIS A 91 -11.87 -0.10 3.19
CA HIS A 91 -12.89 0.65 3.94
C HIS A 91 -13.83 -0.32 4.69
N LEU A 92 -13.94 -0.16 6.01
CA LEU A 92 -14.76 -1.04 6.84
C LEU A 92 -16.26 -0.91 6.56
N GLY A 93 -16.73 0.30 6.32
CA GLY A 93 -18.15 0.63 6.30
C GLY A 93 -18.70 0.88 7.71
N VAL A 94 -19.91 1.46 7.81
CA VAL A 94 -20.49 1.90 9.08
C VAL A 94 -20.70 0.74 10.05
N SER A 95 -21.33 -0.34 9.60
CA SER A 95 -21.64 -1.50 10.45
C SER A 95 -20.39 -2.17 11.01
N ALA A 96 -19.40 -2.49 10.15
CA ALA A 96 -18.16 -3.12 10.61
C ALA A 96 -17.35 -2.19 11.53
N THR A 97 -17.34 -0.88 11.26
CA THR A 97 -16.69 0.10 12.14
C THR A 97 -17.32 0.13 13.53
N GLN A 98 -18.65 0.06 13.63
CA GLN A 98 -19.34 0.03 14.93
C GLN A 98 -19.11 -1.28 15.68
N MET A 99 -19.08 -2.42 14.97
CA MET A 99 -18.77 -3.73 15.57
C MET A 99 -17.34 -3.76 16.11
N GLU A 100 -16.35 -3.31 15.32
CA GLU A 100 -14.95 -3.23 15.74
C GLU A 100 -14.76 -2.29 16.95
N LYS A 101 -15.47 -1.16 17.00
CA LYS A 101 -15.46 -0.27 18.18
C LYS A 101 -16.00 -0.93 19.44
N LYS A 102 -16.93 -1.89 19.30
CA LYS A 102 -17.48 -2.69 20.40
C LYS A 102 -16.64 -3.93 20.72
N GLY A 103 -15.47 -4.10 20.09
CA GLY A 103 -14.60 -5.26 20.28
C GLY A 103 -15.03 -6.52 19.52
N ILE A 104 -16.01 -6.42 18.64
CA ILE A 104 -16.50 -7.54 17.82
C ILE A 104 -15.67 -7.58 16.52
N ALA A 105 -14.89 -8.64 16.34
CA ALA A 105 -14.08 -8.83 15.17
C ALA A 105 -14.93 -9.03 13.91
N THR A 106 -14.57 -8.36 12.82
CA THR A 106 -15.23 -8.48 11.52
C THR A 106 -14.24 -8.97 10.46
N ASP A 107 -14.74 -9.58 9.38
CA ASP A 107 -13.90 -10.05 8.29
C ASP A 107 -13.07 -8.91 7.68
N ARG A 108 -13.67 -7.75 7.46
CA ARG A 108 -12.96 -6.55 6.96
C ARG A 108 -11.93 -6.02 7.96
N GLY A 109 -12.25 -6.08 9.25
CA GLY A 109 -11.32 -5.73 10.33
C GLY A 109 -10.14 -6.69 10.38
N ASN A 110 -10.37 -7.99 10.21
CA ASN A 110 -9.32 -9.01 10.15
C ASN A 110 -8.38 -8.76 8.95
N ILE A 111 -8.93 -8.50 7.76
CA ILE A 111 -8.14 -8.15 6.58
C ILE A 111 -7.28 -6.90 6.85
N ASN A 112 -7.83 -5.86 7.47
CA ASN A 112 -7.08 -4.66 7.80
C ASN A 112 -5.98 -4.91 8.84
N ARG A 113 -6.20 -5.81 9.82
CA ARG A 113 -5.16 -6.22 10.78
C ARG A 113 -4.03 -6.96 10.06
N GLU A 114 -4.34 -7.85 9.13
CA GLU A 114 -3.36 -8.55 8.31
C GLU A 114 -2.55 -7.56 7.45
N ILE A 115 -3.20 -6.64 6.75
CA ILE A 115 -2.54 -5.60 5.95
C ILE A 115 -1.61 -4.73 6.81
N LYS A 116 -2.05 -4.33 8.01
CA LYS A 116 -1.21 -3.55 8.94
C LYS A 116 0.03 -4.34 9.36
N HIS A 117 -0.10 -5.62 9.65
CA HIS A 117 1.01 -6.50 10.00
C HIS A 117 2.00 -6.64 8.84
N GLN A 118 1.52 -6.89 7.62
CA GLN A 118 2.34 -6.96 6.41
C GLN A 118 3.08 -5.64 6.17
N ASN A 119 2.40 -4.51 6.28
CA ASN A 119 3.01 -3.18 6.14
C ASN A 119 4.07 -2.89 7.21
N MET A 120 3.92 -3.42 8.41
CA MET A 120 4.94 -3.31 9.47
C MET A 120 6.21 -4.04 9.06
N ILE A 121 6.10 -5.27 8.57
CA ILE A 121 7.24 -6.07 8.09
C ILE A 121 7.92 -5.37 6.90
N LEU A 122 7.15 -4.91 5.91
CA LEU A 122 7.69 -4.22 4.74
C LEU A 122 8.45 -2.94 5.11
N ARG A 123 7.95 -2.17 6.08
CA ARG A 123 8.64 -0.98 6.59
C ARG A 123 9.92 -1.34 7.33
N GLU A 124 9.90 -2.40 8.14
CA GLU A 124 11.09 -2.89 8.83
C GLU A 124 12.19 -3.28 7.83
N ILE A 125 11.86 -4.11 6.83
CA ILE A 125 12.78 -4.54 5.76
C ILE A 125 13.36 -3.32 5.04
N SER A 126 12.51 -2.40 4.58
CA SER A 126 12.95 -1.21 3.84
C SER A 126 13.86 -0.31 4.68
N ARG A 127 13.58 -0.15 5.97
CA ARG A 127 14.42 0.61 6.92
C ARG A 127 15.79 -0.04 7.06
N LYS A 128 15.84 -1.37 7.28
CA LYS A 128 17.08 -2.12 7.45
C LYS A 128 17.94 -2.09 6.20
N ILE A 129 17.34 -2.30 5.00
CA ILE A 129 18.05 -2.19 3.73
C ILE A 129 18.64 -0.78 3.54
N LYS A 130 17.88 0.28 3.84
CA LYS A 130 18.39 1.66 3.76
C LYS A 130 19.56 1.89 4.72
N ALA A 131 19.49 1.37 5.93
CA ALA A 131 20.57 1.47 6.91
C ALA A 131 21.84 0.73 6.45
N LEU A 132 21.69 -0.49 5.91
CA LEU A 132 22.80 -1.27 5.35
C LEU A 132 23.47 -0.55 4.17
N LEU A 133 22.70 -0.02 3.22
CA LEU A 133 23.25 0.73 2.08
C LEU A 133 23.90 2.05 2.50
N SER A 134 23.39 2.70 3.55
CA SER A 134 24.00 3.92 4.11
C SER A 134 25.32 3.61 4.79
N TRP A 135 25.40 2.53 5.56
CA TRP A 135 26.62 2.06 6.19
C TRP A 135 27.71 1.72 5.17
N ILE A 136 27.41 0.94 4.12
CA ILE A 136 28.38 0.61 3.06
C ILE A 136 28.89 1.89 2.38
N ARG A 137 28.01 2.88 2.17
CA ARG A 137 28.44 4.19 1.61
C ARG A 137 29.38 4.95 2.55
N GLY A 138 29.20 4.79 3.85
CA GLY A 138 30.10 5.36 4.87
C GLY A 138 31.50 4.78 4.76
N ILE A 139 31.64 3.46 4.68
CA ILE A 139 32.93 2.79 4.49
C ILE A 139 33.67 3.36 3.27
N GLY A 140 33.02 3.48 2.11
CA GLY A 140 33.64 4.00 0.91
C GLY A 140 33.98 5.49 0.91
N LYS A 141 33.46 6.29 1.86
CA LYS A 141 33.85 7.70 2.07
C LYS A 141 35.05 7.84 2.97
N GLU A 142 35.16 7.05 4.02
CA GLU A 142 36.31 7.01 4.90
C GLU A 142 37.58 6.63 4.12
N GLU A 143 37.51 5.72 3.16
CA GLU A 143 38.63 5.39 2.26
C GLU A 143 39.14 6.58 1.47
N LYS A 144 38.25 7.44 0.96
CA LYS A 144 38.64 8.62 0.16
C LYS A 144 39.32 9.73 0.99
N THR A 145 38.96 9.79 2.29
CA THR A 145 39.51 10.82 3.19
C THR A 145 40.82 10.38 3.84
N GLN A 146 41.06 9.06 3.99
CA GLN A 146 42.28 8.49 4.57
C GLN A 146 43.42 8.24 3.56
N LEU A 147 43.24 8.53 2.28
CA LEU A 147 44.33 8.47 1.27
C LEU A 147 45.44 9.48 1.51
N ILE A 148 45.36 10.32 2.53
CA ILE A 148 46.37 11.35 2.86
C ILE A 148 47.24 10.95 4.06
N ASP A 149 46.83 10.01 4.92
CA ASP A 149 47.66 9.55 6.05
C ASP A 149 47.47 8.08 6.41
N THR A 150 48.56 7.34 6.32
CA THR A 150 48.91 6.05 6.96
C THR A 150 48.09 4.81 6.75
N LYS A 151 48.70 3.83 6.10
CA LYS A 151 48.75 2.36 6.33
C LYS A 151 47.80 1.75 7.42
N SER A 152 46.49 1.90 7.34
CA SER A 152 45.62 1.13 8.23
C SER A 152 44.16 1.10 7.73
N THR A 153 43.91 0.23 6.77
CA THR A 153 42.58 -0.37 6.60
C THR A 153 42.73 -1.68 5.84
N LEU A 154 42.65 -2.80 6.55
CA LEU A 154 42.71 -4.15 5.99
C LEU A 154 41.49 -4.49 5.12
N LEU A 155 40.34 -3.84 5.34
CA LEU A 155 39.06 -4.18 4.75
C LEU A 155 38.90 -3.92 3.22
N PRO A 156 39.57 -2.98 2.55
CA PRO A 156 39.39 -2.80 1.11
C PRO A 156 40.20 -3.76 0.24
N LYS A 157 41.22 -4.42 0.77
CA LYS A 157 42.15 -5.26 0.03
C LYS A 157 42.03 -6.76 0.32
N GLU A 158 41.49 -7.15 1.43
CA GLU A 158 41.33 -8.55 1.82
C GLU A 158 39.96 -9.12 1.42
N ASN A 159 39.98 -10.39 1.06
CA ASN A 159 38.78 -11.16 0.78
C ASN A 159 37.97 -11.30 2.09
N LEU A 160 36.70 -10.87 2.10
CA LEU A 160 35.82 -10.98 3.26
C LEU A 160 35.76 -12.40 3.82
N LEU A 161 35.77 -13.41 2.95
CA LEU A 161 35.80 -14.82 3.40
C LEU A 161 37.06 -15.14 4.22
N SER A 162 38.23 -14.68 3.80
CA SER A 162 39.48 -14.89 4.54
C SER A 162 39.48 -14.17 5.89
N ILE A 163 38.86 -12.99 5.96
CA ILE A 163 38.69 -12.26 7.24
C ILE A 163 37.86 -13.10 8.21
N PHE A 164 36.70 -13.58 7.76
CA PHE A 164 35.82 -14.37 8.62
C PHE A 164 36.40 -15.75 8.97
N GLU A 165 37.14 -16.41 8.05
CA GLU A 165 37.91 -17.64 8.36
C GLU A 165 38.91 -17.40 9.49
N ASN A 166 39.71 -16.34 9.41
CA ASN A 166 40.65 -15.97 10.45
C ASN A 166 39.98 -15.70 11.80
N LEU A 167 38.80 -15.05 11.81
CA LEU A 167 38.01 -14.81 13.01
C LEU A 167 37.50 -16.09 13.65
N ILE A 168 37.00 -17.01 12.84
CA ILE A 168 36.55 -18.31 13.31
C ILE A 168 37.70 -19.08 13.94
N HIS A 169 38.87 -19.11 13.27
CA HIS A 169 40.07 -19.78 13.81
C HIS A 169 40.55 -19.15 15.13
N LYS A 170 40.60 -17.81 15.23
CA LYS A 170 41.03 -17.12 16.45
C LYS A 170 40.10 -17.31 17.66
N ASN A 171 38.82 -17.59 17.42
CA ASN A 171 37.82 -17.74 18.44
C ASN A 171 37.35 -19.20 18.62
N ALA A 172 37.99 -20.14 17.95
CA ALA A 172 37.62 -21.59 17.99
C ALA A 172 37.68 -22.14 19.40
N ASP A 173 38.62 -21.70 20.23
CA ASP A 173 38.78 -22.18 21.62
C ASP A 173 37.83 -21.47 22.61
N ASN A 174 37.21 -20.38 22.21
CA ASN A 174 36.24 -19.66 23.02
C ASN A 174 34.83 -20.00 22.56
N ASN A 175 34.12 -20.81 23.33
CA ASN A 175 32.71 -21.16 23.07
C ASN A 175 31.79 -19.97 23.29
N ASN A 176 31.94 -18.94 22.45
CA ASN A 176 31.32 -17.62 22.58
C ASN A 176 30.22 -17.42 21.54
N ALA A 177 29.14 -16.70 21.92
CA ALA A 177 28.06 -16.27 21.03
C ALA A 177 28.57 -15.51 19.77
N ASP A 178 29.78 -14.96 19.80
CA ASP A 178 30.42 -14.30 18.67
C ASP A 178 30.94 -15.30 17.64
N LEU A 179 31.39 -16.50 18.03
CA LEU A 179 31.82 -17.55 17.12
C LEU A 179 30.64 -17.99 16.23
N GLU A 180 29.46 -18.19 16.80
CA GLU A 180 28.25 -18.58 16.05
C GLU A 180 27.90 -17.51 15.02
N LYS A 181 27.94 -16.21 15.39
CA LYS A 181 27.71 -15.10 14.44
C LYS A 181 28.74 -15.04 13.31
N TYR A 182 30.02 -15.30 13.61
CA TYR A 182 31.05 -15.35 12.58
C TYR A 182 30.83 -16.52 11.62
N MET A 183 30.48 -17.71 12.12
CA MET A 183 30.17 -18.88 11.29
C MET A 183 28.96 -18.65 10.40
N GLU A 184 27.87 -18.12 10.95
CA GLU A 184 26.66 -17.77 10.16
C GLU A 184 26.98 -16.72 9.07
N SER A 185 27.75 -15.70 9.43
CA SER A 185 28.15 -14.64 8.49
C SER A 185 29.06 -15.19 7.38
N TYR A 186 30.01 -16.07 7.72
CA TYR A 186 30.87 -16.76 6.77
C TYR A 186 30.07 -17.64 5.80
N GLN A 187 29.14 -18.43 6.34
CA GLN A 187 28.27 -19.29 5.53
C GLN A 187 27.45 -18.48 4.53
N LEU A 188 26.83 -17.38 4.93
CA LEU A 188 26.12 -16.48 4.03
C LEU A 188 27.01 -15.94 2.92
N LEU A 189 28.19 -15.43 3.28
CA LEU A 189 29.14 -14.87 2.31
C LEU A 189 29.59 -15.92 1.30
N LYS A 190 29.82 -17.16 1.77
CA LYS A 190 30.22 -18.30 0.94
C LYS A 190 29.11 -18.75 0.00
N GLU A 191 27.89 -18.93 0.51
CA GLU A 191 26.71 -19.35 -0.27
C GLU A 191 26.38 -18.32 -1.39
N LYS A 192 26.55 -17.05 -1.11
CA LYS A 192 26.30 -15.98 -2.07
C LYS A 192 27.52 -15.55 -2.89
N ASN A 193 28.66 -16.22 -2.73
CA ASN A 193 29.94 -15.85 -3.38
C ASN A 193 30.35 -14.39 -3.16
N ILE A 194 30.11 -13.85 -1.98
CA ILE A 194 30.44 -12.47 -1.62
C ILE A 194 31.84 -12.43 -1.01
N THR A 195 32.81 -11.92 -1.79
CA THR A 195 34.20 -11.82 -1.37
C THR A 195 34.65 -10.38 -1.07
N SER A 196 33.82 -9.40 -1.41
CA SER A 196 34.14 -7.99 -1.24
C SER A 196 32.95 -7.15 -0.77
N ILE A 197 33.24 -5.99 -0.17
CA ILE A 197 32.22 -4.99 0.24
C ILE A 197 31.37 -4.54 -0.95
N ASN A 198 31.94 -4.45 -2.16
CA ASN A 198 31.20 -4.07 -3.35
C ASN A 198 30.16 -5.13 -3.73
N GLN A 199 30.55 -6.42 -3.70
CA GLN A 199 29.60 -7.52 -3.94
C GLN A 199 28.52 -7.60 -2.85
N LEU A 200 28.86 -7.32 -1.59
CA LEU A 200 27.88 -7.19 -0.52
C LEU A 200 26.87 -6.08 -0.80
N LYS A 201 27.36 -4.92 -1.28
CA LYS A 201 26.51 -3.79 -1.69
C LYS A 201 25.58 -4.17 -2.84
N GLU A 202 26.07 -4.87 -3.86
CA GLU A 202 25.27 -5.38 -4.98
C GLU A 202 24.18 -6.34 -4.47
N SER A 203 24.54 -7.31 -3.63
CA SER A 203 23.58 -8.25 -3.04
C SER A 203 22.48 -7.54 -2.25
N ILE A 204 22.81 -6.53 -1.43
CA ILE A 204 21.82 -5.74 -0.68
C ILE A 204 20.96 -4.87 -1.61
N THR A 205 21.55 -4.39 -2.71
CA THR A 205 20.79 -3.64 -3.74
C THR A 205 19.79 -4.56 -4.42
N ASP A 206 20.18 -5.77 -4.75
CA ASP A 206 19.29 -6.79 -5.33
C ASP A 206 18.15 -7.15 -4.38
N LEU A 207 18.43 -7.28 -3.07
CA LEU A 207 17.39 -7.49 -2.05
C LEU A 207 16.38 -6.31 -2.01
N ARG A 208 16.87 -5.08 -2.13
CA ARG A 208 16.00 -3.91 -2.24
C ARG A 208 15.08 -4.00 -3.44
N ASP A 209 15.65 -4.33 -4.60
CA ASP A 209 14.89 -4.38 -5.86
C ASP A 209 13.91 -5.56 -5.89
N LYS A 210 14.29 -6.71 -5.31
CA LYS A 210 13.39 -7.84 -5.08
C LYS A 210 12.24 -7.44 -4.16
N ASN A 211 12.54 -6.84 -3.00
CA ASN A 211 11.52 -6.37 -2.07
C ASN A 211 10.54 -5.40 -2.73
N TYR A 212 11.03 -4.45 -3.53
CA TYR A 212 10.20 -3.52 -4.27
C TYR A 212 9.26 -4.24 -5.25
N LYS A 213 9.79 -5.17 -6.07
CA LYS A 213 9.01 -5.93 -7.06
C LYS A 213 7.92 -6.77 -6.39
N ILE A 214 8.27 -7.48 -5.30
CA ILE A 214 7.32 -8.34 -4.58
C ILE A 214 6.25 -7.51 -3.87
N THR A 215 6.62 -6.39 -3.25
CA THR A 215 5.67 -5.47 -2.62
C THR A 215 4.66 -4.93 -3.63
N ARG A 216 5.12 -4.58 -4.83
CA ARG A 216 4.24 -4.13 -5.92
C ARG A 216 3.32 -5.26 -6.40
N ALA A 217 3.85 -6.46 -6.62
CA ALA A 217 3.05 -7.62 -7.00
C ALA A 217 1.99 -7.97 -5.95
N LEU A 218 2.35 -7.93 -4.66
CA LEU A 218 1.42 -8.16 -3.56
C LEU A 218 0.29 -7.14 -3.55
N LYS A 219 0.61 -5.86 -3.75
CA LYS A 219 -0.38 -4.78 -3.82
C LYS A 219 -1.34 -4.95 -5.00
N ASP A 220 -0.84 -5.34 -6.16
CA ASP A 220 -1.65 -5.58 -7.36
C ASP A 220 -2.55 -6.83 -7.17
N THR A 221 -2.04 -7.87 -6.53
CA THR A 221 -2.80 -9.08 -6.19
C THR A 221 -3.91 -8.78 -5.17
N GLU A 222 -3.63 -7.99 -4.13
CA GLU A 222 -4.63 -7.52 -3.16
C GLU A 222 -5.76 -6.74 -3.83
N LYS A 223 -5.43 -5.83 -4.74
CA LYS A 223 -6.42 -5.08 -5.50
C LYS A 223 -7.32 -6.01 -6.32
N LYS A 224 -6.74 -6.99 -7.02
CA LYS A 224 -7.50 -8.00 -7.79
C LYS A 224 -8.40 -8.85 -6.88
N ILE A 225 -7.94 -9.22 -5.69
CA ILE A 225 -8.73 -9.96 -4.70
C ILE A 225 -9.95 -9.13 -4.27
N ASP A 226 -9.75 -7.84 -3.94
CA ASP A 226 -10.85 -6.96 -3.53
C ASP A 226 -11.87 -6.78 -4.65
N GLU A 227 -11.43 -6.48 -5.88
CA GLU A 227 -12.29 -6.36 -7.06
C GLU A 227 -13.13 -7.63 -7.31
N LYS A 228 -12.50 -8.81 -7.25
CA LYS A 228 -13.20 -10.10 -7.45
C LYS A 228 -14.17 -10.40 -6.29
N THR A 229 -13.79 -10.09 -5.07
CA THR A 229 -14.66 -10.28 -3.89
C THR A 229 -15.90 -9.40 -3.99
N GLN A 230 -15.74 -8.14 -4.36
CA GLN A 230 -16.85 -7.22 -4.58
C GLN A 230 -17.76 -7.69 -5.71
N LEU A 231 -17.18 -8.15 -6.83
CA LEU A 231 -17.95 -8.64 -7.96
C LEU A 231 -18.80 -9.87 -7.60
N ILE A 232 -18.27 -10.81 -6.83
CA ILE A 232 -18.98 -11.99 -6.32
C ILE A 232 -20.12 -11.56 -5.37
N ASP A 233 -19.83 -10.72 -4.38
CA ASP A 233 -20.81 -10.23 -3.41
C ASP A 233 -21.99 -9.51 -4.08
N GLN A 234 -21.70 -8.62 -5.04
CA GLN A 234 -22.74 -7.92 -5.79
C GLN A 234 -23.56 -8.87 -6.70
N SER A 235 -22.93 -9.89 -7.25
CA SER A 235 -23.64 -10.89 -8.05
C SER A 235 -24.55 -11.77 -7.22
N GLU A 236 -24.12 -12.16 -6.02
CA GLU A 236 -24.95 -12.92 -5.06
C GLU A 236 -26.15 -12.08 -4.59
N LYS A 237 -25.96 -10.80 -4.29
CA LYS A 237 -27.05 -9.87 -3.96
C LYS A 237 -28.03 -9.69 -5.10
N TYR A 238 -27.52 -9.51 -6.33
CA TYR A 238 -28.35 -9.42 -7.53
C TYR A 238 -29.23 -10.66 -7.72
N LEU A 239 -28.67 -11.86 -7.59
CA LEU A 239 -29.42 -13.10 -7.74
C LEU A 239 -30.44 -13.27 -6.61
N LYS A 240 -30.07 -12.97 -5.36
CA LYS A 240 -30.92 -13.10 -4.18
C LYS A 240 -32.18 -12.25 -4.28
N TYR A 241 -32.08 -11.02 -4.74
CA TYR A 241 -33.18 -10.07 -4.74
C TYR A 241 -33.84 -9.89 -6.11
N LYS A 242 -33.42 -10.65 -7.12
CA LYS A 242 -33.94 -10.57 -8.50
C LYS A 242 -35.46 -10.81 -8.58
N ASP A 243 -35.97 -11.76 -7.82
CA ASP A 243 -37.39 -12.11 -7.90
C ASP A 243 -38.27 -11.08 -7.19
N ILE A 244 -37.81 -10.49 -6.11
CA ILE A 244 -38.49 -9.35 -5.46
C ILE A 244 -38.58 -8.15 -6.41
N TYR A 245 -37.49 -7.85 -7.13
CA TYR A 245 -37.50 -6.77 -8.13
C TYR A 245 -38.42 -7.05 -9.29
N LYS A 246 -38.51 -8.30 -9.76
CA LYS A 246 -39.47 -8.71 -10.81
C LYS A 246 -40.92 -8.57 -10.33
N ALA A 247 -41.22 -8.93 -9.07
CA ALA A 247 -42.54 -8.75 -8.46
C ALA A 247 -42.89 -7.25 -8.39
N TYR A 248 -41.96 -6.41 -7.92
CA TYR A 248 -42.10 -4.95 -7.91
C TYR A 248 -42.46 -4.37 -9.28
N THR A 249 -41.75 -4.79 -10.33
CA THR A 249 -41.99 -4.28 -11.68
C THR A 249 -43.32 -4.75 -12.30
N LYS A 250 -43.86 -5.86 -11.81
CA LYS A 250 -45.18 -6.42 -12.25
C LYS A 250 -46.37 -5.88 -11.43
N THR A 251 -46.10 -5.28 -10.27
CA THR A 251 -47.14 -4.73 -9.37
C THR A 251 -47.82 -3.52 -10.03
N LYS A 252 -49.17 -3.46 -9.90
CA LYS A 252 -49.97 -2.34 -10.41
C LYS A 252 -49.51 -1.03 -9.75
N LYS A 253 -49.46 0.06 -10.53
CA LYS A 253 -49.01 1.38 -10.05
C LYS A 253 -49.63 1.85 -8.75
N SER A 254 -50.91 1.53 -8.52
CA SER A 254 -51.64 1.89 -7.29
C SER A 254 -51.15 1.16 -6.02
N LYS A 255 -50.46 0.02 -6.15
CA LYS A 255 -49.91 -0.77 -5.05
C LYS A 255 -48.37 -0.79 -5.04
N GLN A 256 -47.76 -0.09 -5.95
CA GLN A 256 -46.30 -0.12 -6.13
C GLN A 256 -45.56 0.61 -5.02
N GLU A 257 -46.17 1.66 -4.46
CA GLU A 257 -45.62 2.43 -3.34
C GLU A 257 -45.65 1.60 -2.05
N ASP A 258 -46.76 0.90 -1.76
CA ASP A 258 -46.86 0.02 -0.58
C ASP A 258 -45.83 -1.12 -0.68
N PHE A 259 -45.73 -1.77 -1.84
CA PHE A 259 -44.73 -2.80 -2.11
C PHE A 259 -43.28 -2.27 -1.96
N TYR A 260 -43.02 -1.07 -2.43
CA TYR A 260 -41.73 -0.43 -2.25
C TYR A 260 -41.39 -0.18 -0.79
N ASN A 261 -42.33 0.31 -0.01
CA ASN A 261 -42.17 0.58 1.44
C ASN A 261 -41.88 -0.72 2.20
N GLU A 262 -42.55 -1.82 1.86
CA GLU A 262 -42.36 -3.13 2.47
C GLU A 262 -41.02 -3.75 2.15
N HIS A 263 -40.51 -3.55 0.90
CA HIS A 263 -39.29 -4.18 0.38
C HIS A 263 -38.17 -3.18 0.05
N THR A 264 -38.14 -2.02 0.72
CA THR A 264 -37.21 -0.93 0.41
C THR A 264 -35.76 -1.37 0.44
N ALA A 265 -35.36 -2.13 1.47
CA ALA A 265 -33.97 -2.57 1.64
C ALA A 265 -33.53 -3.51 0.51
N GLU A 266 -34.34 -4.48 0.15
CA GLU A 266 -34.07 -5.45 -0.90
C GLU A 266 -34.00 -4.80 -2.28
N LEU A 267 -34.91 -3.88 -2.57
CA LEU A 267 -34.95 -3.16 -3.84
C LEU A 267 -33.71 -2.24 -4.00
N ILE A 268 -33.34 -1.52 -2.97
CA ILE A 268 -32.13 -0.68 -2.97
C ILE A 268 -30.87 -1.53 -3.16
N LEU A 269 -30.75 -2.67 -2.48
CA LEU A 269 -29.63 -3.58 -2.62
C LEU A 269 -29.55 -4.18 -4.03
N PHE A 270 -30.69 -4.55 -4.61
CA PHE A 270 -30.76 -5.03 -5.99
C PHE A 270 -30.34 -3.97 -7.00
N GLU A 271 -30.84 -2.75 -6.89
CA GLU A 271 -30.52 -1.66 -7.81
C GLU A 271 -29.04 -1.30 -7.73
N SER A 272 -28.48 -1.23 -6.52
CA SER A 272 -27.05 -1.01 -6.29
C SER A 272 -26.21 -2.10 -6.94
N ALA A 273 -26.58 -3.38 -6.72
CA ALA A 273 -25.89 -4.52 -7.30
C ALA A 273 -25.97 -4.51 -8.85
N LYS A 274 -27.17 -4.24 -9.40
CA LYS A 274 -27.39 -4.11 -10.84
C LYS A 274 -26.54 -3.01 -11.47
N LYS A 275 -26.44 -1.85 -10.83
CA LYS A 275 -25.61 -0.73 -11.28
C LYS A 275 -24.12 -1.10 -11.26
N HIS A 276 -23.67 -1.73 -10.18
CA HIS A 276 -22.28 -2.18 -10.04
C HIS A 276 -21.92 -3.20 -11.12
N LEU A 277 -22.74 -4.22 -11.33
CA LEU A 277 -22.53 -5.25 -12.34
C LEU A 277 -22.53 -4.68 -13.76
N LYS A 278 -23.44 -3.74 -14.07
CA LYS A 278 -23.45 -3.05 -15.35
C LYS A 278 -22.15 -2.31 -15.65
N ASN A 279 -21.59 -1.64 -14.65
CA ASN A 279 -20.35 -0.90 -14.81
C ASN A 279 -19.13 -1.81 -15.02
N HIS A 280 -19.11 -3.03 -14.43
CA HIS A 280 -17.98 -3.95 -14.48
C HIS A 280 -18.06 -4.97 -15.61
N LEU A 281 -19.26 -5.39 -15.99
CA LEU A 281 -19.47 -6.42 -17.01
C LEU A 281 -19.79 -5.85 -18.41
N GLY A 282 -20.04 -4.53 -18.50
CA GLY A 282 -20.47 -3.90 -19.74
C GLY A 282 -21.72 -4.58 -20.31
N GLU A 283 -21.67 -5.00 -21.57
CA GLU A 283 -22.77 -5.68 -22.25
C GLU A 283 -22.87 -7.20 -21.97
N SER A 284 -21.88 -7.78 -21.28
CA SER A 284 -21.90 -9.20 -20.91
C SER A 284 -23.03 -9.48 -19.90
N LYS A 285 -24.00 -10.33 -20.29
CA LYS A 285 -25.15 -10.67 -19.45
C LYS A 285 -24.93 -11.89 -18.55
N THR A 286 -23.78 -12.56 -18.64
CA THR A 286 -23.53 -13.82 -17.94
C THR A 286 -22.73 -13.59 -16.66
N LEU A 287 -23.28 -14.05 -15.52
CA LEU A 287 -22.62 -14.03 -14.22
C LEU A 287 -21.80 -15.31 -14.05
N ALA A 288 -20.49 -15.23 -14.28
CA ALA A 288 -19.58 -16.38 -14.17
C ALA A 288 -19.05 -16.56 -12.73
N ILE A 289 -19.95 -16.65 -11.73
CA ILE A 289 -19.60 -16.66 -10.30
C ILE A 289 -18.64 -17.80 -9.96
N SER A 290 -18.86 -19.02 -10.48
CA SER A 290 -17.98 -20.17 -10.23
C SER A 290 -16.56 -19.92 -10.73
N LYS A 291 -16.42 -19.32 -11.92
CA LYS A 291 -15.13 -18.94 -12.47
C LYS A 291 -14.44 -17.89 -11.60
N TRP A 292 -15.16 -16.86 -11.17
CA TRP A 292 -14.60 -15.80 -10.29
C TRP A 292 -14.19 -16.33 -8.93
N LYS A 293 -14.94 -17.30 -8.35
CA LYS A 293 -14.57 -17.98 -7.11
C LYS A 293 -13.28 -18.79 -7.28
N SER A 294 -13.08 -19.48 -8.41
CA SER A 294 -11.84 -20.19 -8.68
C SER A 294 -10.64 -19.25 -8.89
N GLU A 295 -10.84 -18.15 -9.64
CA GLU A 295 -9.83 -17.10 -9.81
C GLU A 295 -9.45 -16.46 -8.48
N LEU A 296 -10.43 -16.20 -7.60
CA LEU A 296 -10.20 -15.67 -6.26
C LEU A 296 -9.37 -16.63 -5.41
N ALA A 297 -9.64 -17.95 -5.49
CA ALA A 297 -8.85 -18.96 -4.79
C ALA A 297 -7.40 -18.99 -5.28
N THR A 298 -7.17 -18.83 -6.59
CA THR A 298 -5.83 -18.76 -7.18
C THR A 298 -5.09 -17.50 -6.71
N LEU A 299 -5.74 -16.34 -6.75
CA LEU A 299 -5.15 -15.08 -6.27
C LEU A 299 -4.78 -15.13 -4.78
N LYS A 300 -5.60 -15.79 -3.94
CA LYS A 300 -5.27 -16.01 -2.52
C LYS A 300 -4.03 -16.89 -2.32
N LYS A 301 -3.84 -17.91 -3.16
CA LYS A 301 -2.61 -18.75 -3.14
C LYS A 301 -1.40 -17.93 -3.58
N GLU A 302 -1.52 -17.14 -4.64
CA GLU A 302 -0.48 -16.23 -5.12
C GLU A 302 -0.07 -15.22 -4.03
N LYS A 303 -1.05 -14.58 -3.37
CA LYS A 303 -0.80 -13.69 -2.22
C LYS A 303 0.03 -14.37 -1.14
N LYS A 304 -0.33 -15.62 -0.76
CA LYS A 304 0.41 -16.37 0.25
C LYS A 304 1.85 -16.67 -0.18
N SER A 305 2.07 -17.01 -1.45
CA SER A 305 3.41 -17.23 -2.01
C SER A 305 4.24 -15.94 -1.98
N LEU A 306 3.69 -14.81 -2.40
CA LEU A 306 4.37 -13.51 -2.34
C LEU A 306 4.72 -13.11 -0.91
N TYR A 307 3.83 -13.38 0.05
CA TYR A 307 4.11 -13.12 1.46
C TYR A 307 5.26 -13.97 2.00
N ASN A 308 5.33 -15.25 1.64
CA ASN A 308 6.46 -16.11 2.02
C ASN A 308 7.78 -15.56 1.47
N GLN A 309 7.81 -15.09 0.21
CA GLN A 309 9.00 -14.46 -0.37
C GLN A 309 9.42 -13.19 0.39
N ILE A 310 8.47 -12.43 0.95
CA ILE A 310 8.78 -11.27 1.82
C ILE A 310 9.47 -11.73 3.10
N LEU A 311 9.01 -12.83 3.69
CA LEU A 311 9.64 -13.39 4.89
C LEU A 311 11.07 -13.90 4.61
N GLU A 312 11.29 -14.52 3.45
CA GLU A 312 12.64 -14.94 3.00
C GLU A 312 13.57 -13.71 2.86
N ILE A 313 13.10 -12.62 2.23
CA ILE A 313 13.89 -11.38 2.14
C ILE A 313 14.18 -10.81 3.54
N ARG A 314 13.22 -10.87 4.47
CA ARG A 314 13.43 -10.41 5.85
C ARG A 314 14.56 -11.18 6.53
N GLU A 315 14.63 -12.48 6.35
CA GLU A 315 15.69 -13.32 6.87
C GLU A 315 17.04 -13.00 6.23
N GLU A 316 17.09 -12.86 4.89
CA GLU A 316 18.33 -12.47 4.20
C GLU A 316 18.83 -11.07 4.64
N VAL A 317 17.94 -10.12 4.88
CA VAL A 317 18.31 -8.81 5.43
C VAL A 317 18.84 -8.91 6.85
N ALA A 318 18.25 -9.75 7.69
CA ALA A 318 18.72 -9.99 9.05
C ALA A 318 20.13 -10.62 9.06
N GLN A 319 20.39 -11.54 8.14
CA GLN A 319 21.73 -12.13 7.96
C GLN A 319 22.75 -11.08 7.50
N ALA A 320 22.38 -10.20 6.56
CA ALA A 320 23.25 -9.09 6.13
C ALA A 320 23.54 -8.10 7.27
N GLU A 321 22.60 -7.87 8.20
CA GLU A 321 22.83 -7.09 9.42
C GLU A 321 23.84 -7.76 10.36
N LYS A 322 23.83 -9.10 10.48
CA LYS A 322 24.85 -9.83 11.25
C LYS A 322 26.25 -9.62 10.67
N VAL A 323 26.40 -9.76 9.34
CA VAL A 323 27.66 -9.48 8.63
C VAL A 323 28.14 -8.04 8.93
N LYS A 324 27.25 -7.07 8.82
CA LYS A 324 27.56 -5.66 9.16
C LYS A 324 28.12 -5.56 10.58
N THR A 325 27.40 -6.12 11.57
CA THR A 325 27.79 -6.04 12.98
C THR A 325 29.16 -6.62 13.22
N CYS A 326 29.47 -7.77 12.59
CA CYS A 326 30.79 -8.40 12.69
C CYS A 326 31.89 -7.52 12.10
N ILE A 327 31.64 -6.90 10.94
CA ILE A 327 32.59 -5.97 10.31
C ILE A 327 32.84 -4.72 11.18
N GLU A 328 31.79 -4.14 11.74
CA GLU A 328 31.91 -2.98 12.65
C GLU A 328 32.70 -3.31 13.92
N GLN A 329 32.47 -4.47 14.53
CA GLN A 329 33.25 -4.95 15.68
C GLN A 329 34.73 -5.09 15.35
N LEU A 330 35.06 -5.62 14.17
CA LEU A 330 36.44 -5.72 13.70
C LEU A 330 37.10 -4.35 13.54
N GLN A 331 36.44 -3.42 12.88
CA GLN A 331 36.96 -2.06 12.70
C GLN A 331 37.19 -1.37 14.05
N GLU A 332 36.34 -1.58 15.03
CA GLU A 332 36.49 -1.01 16.35
C GLU A 332 37.68 -1.64 17.10
N GLN A 333 37.87 -2.96 17.02
CA GLN A 333 39.03 -3.63 17.59
C GLN A 333 40.35 -3.15 16.98
N GLU A 334 40.43 -2.98 15.67
CA GLU A 334 41.61 -2.44 14.98
C GLU A 334 41.93 -0.98 15.40
N LYS A 335 40.89 -0.15 15.52
CA LYS A 335 41.05 1.24 16.01
C LYS A 335 41.61 1.26 17.43
N ARG A 336 41.15 0.41 18.34
CA ARG A 336 41.65 0.27 19.70
C ARG A 336 43.12 -0.17 19.73
N LEU A 337 43.47 -1.20 18.96
CA LEU A 337 44.85 -1.70 18.85
C LEU A 337 45.82 -0.64 18.28
N SER A 338 45.38 0.11 17.30
CA SER A 338 46.19 1.19 16.69
C SER A 338 46.41 2.37 17.67
N GLN A 339 45.42 2.69 18.50
CA GLN A 339 45.58 3.71 19.57
C GLN A 339 46.53 3.27 20.68
N VAL A 340 46.45 1.99 21.10
CA VAL A 340 47.40 1.46 22.10
C VAL A 340 48.85 1.52 21.58
N LYS A 341 49.09 1.07 20.34
CA LYS A 341 50.39 1.15 19.71
C LYS A 341 50.92 2.57 19.54
N LYS A 342 50.06 3.55 19.31
CA LYS A 342 50.45 4.95 19.19
C LYS A 342 50.84 5.51 20.57
N ASN A 343 50.11 5.18 21.63
CA ASN A 343 50.43 5.59 22.99
C ASN A 343 51.71 4.93 23.52
N GLU A 344 52.02 3.69 23.11
CA GLU A 344 53.28 3.00 23.46
C GLU A 344 54.51 3.58 22.72
N LEU A 345 54.29 4.23 21.57
CA LEU A 345 55.36 4.88 20.81
C LEU A 345 55.61 6.35 21.24
N GLU A 346 54.70 6.95 22.00
CA GLU A 346 54.81 8.32 22.54
C GLU A 346 55.35 8.33 24.01
N LEU A 347 55.58 7.16 24.60
CA LEU A 347 56.27 6.95 25.88
C LEU A 347 57.72 6.55 25.64
#